data_a8201d78cd9cbd4fdde42f9c238de89e
#
_entry.id   a8201d78cd9cbd4fdde42f9c238de89e
#
_cell.length_a   1.000
_cell.length_b   1.000
_cell.length_c   1.000
_cell.angle_alpha   90.00
_cell.angle_beta   90.00
_cell.angle_gamma   90.00
#
_symmetry.space_group_name_H-M   'P 1'
#
loop_
_entity.id
_entity.type
_entity.pdbx_description
1 polymer ?
#
loop_
_entity_poly.entity_id
_entity_poly.type
_entity_poly.pdbx_seq_one_letter_code
_entity_poly.pdbx_strand_id
1 'polypeptide(L)'
;MYKRQVLDGDEWVVNGQKIWTSTAHLADWIFCLVRSEPEAPKHKGISFLLFEMTTPGIEIRPLVDMTGVANFNETFFTDVRVPKNQIVGERGQGWQVANAILGHERDTLAPPNTAQTRINALVELMKTETAGGERLIDNPIYKDRLMKIQGRVLAMKYNDMRVLSSRLNPGQDASLSRMITKLQGTELRHELEGLAIDIMGEVGLSYDDNPHLRGAGSWQREYMYYLGLIIGGGTSQIQKNIISERGLGMPREPKIEKKAV
;
A
#
# COMPACT_ATOMS: atom_id res chain seq x y z
N MET A 1 9.11 18.46 -6.74
CA MET A 1 8.12 18.55 -7.83
C MET A 1 7.11 19.63 -7.44
N TYR A 2 7.17 20.78 -8.09
CA TYR A 2 6.34 21.94 -7.73
C TYR A 2 5.03 21.87 -8.51
N LYS A 3 3.92 21.83 -7.80
CA LYS A 3 2.59 21.98 -8.37
C LYS A 3 2.12 23.38 -8.04
N ARG A 4 1.91 24.18 -9.09
CA ARG A 4 1.38 25.51 -8.95
C ARG A 4 -0.10 25.46 -9.28
N GLN A 5 -0.94 25.68 -8.27
CA GLN A 5 -2.37 25.84 -8.45
C GLN A 5 -2.74 27.28 -8.15
N VAL A 6 -3.51 27.87 -9.03
CA VAL A 6 -4.01 29.24 -8.90
C VAL A 6 -5.53 29.19 -8.99
N LEU A 7 -6.21 29.89 -8.12
CA LEU A 7 -7.63 30.16 -8.26
C LEU A 7 -7.79 31.31 -9.24
N ASP A 8 -8.40 31.05 -10.41
CA ASP A 8 -8.67 32.00 -11.47
C ASP A 8 -10.19 32.15 -11.62
N GLY A 9 -10.74 33.22 -11.03
CA GLY A 9 -12.19 33.39 -10.92
C GLY A 9 -12.85 32.27 -10.10
N ASP A 10 -13.72 31.50 -10.75
CA ASP A 10 -14.45 30.40 -10.13
C ASP A 10 -13.86 29.01 -10.45
N GLU A 11 -12.62 28.94 -10.93
CA GLU A 11 -11.93 27.71 -11.29
C GLU A 11 -10.52 27.63 -10.67
N TRP A 12 -10.14 26.43 -10.28
CA TRP A 12 -8.76 26.08 -9.99
C TRP A 12 -8.05 25.71 -11.28
N VAL A 13 -6.90 26.33 -11.56
CA VAL A 13 -6.01 25.92 -12.65
C VAL A 13 -4.91 25.03 -12.07
N VAL A 14 -4.93 23.74 -12.43
CA VAL A 14 -4.04 22.73 -11.89
C VAL A 14 -2.94 22.40 -12.88
N ASN A 15 -1.68 22.59 -12.47
CA ASN A 15 -0.49 22.23 -13.24
C ASN A 15 0.43 21.33 -12.41
N GLY A 16 0.99 20.30 -13.03
CA GLY A 16 1.99 19.45 -12.40
C GLY A 16 1.88 17.98 -12.80
N GLN A 17 2.44 17.12 -11.96
CA GLN A 17 2.52 15.67 -12.24
C GLN A 17 2.29 14.89 -10.95
N LYS A 18 1.63 13.74 -11.06
CA LYS A 18 1.58 12.68 -10.05
C LYS A 18 2.24 11.43 -10.62
N ILE A 19 2.80 10.61 -9.75
CA ILE A 19 3.32 9.28 -10.08
C ILE A 19 2.77 8.27 -9.08
N TRP A 20 2.75 7.01 -9.45
CA TRP A 20 2.18 5.91 -8.67
C TRP A 20 0.67 6.07 -8.46
N THR A 21 -0.02 6.67 -9.44
CA THR A 21 -1.46 6.79 -9.40
C THR A 21 -2.07 5.43 -9.78
N SER A 22 -2.59 4.73 -8.77
CA SER A 22 -3.16 3.39 -8.95
C SER A 22 -4.33 3.44 -9.94
N THR A 23 -4.30 2.57 -10.94
CA THR A 23 -5.38 2.34 -11.92
C THR A 23 -5.95 3.59 -12.59
N ALA A 24 -5.18 4.68 -12.70
CA ALA A 24 -5.66 5.95 -13.25
C ALA A 24 -6.23 5.84 -14.67
N HIS A 25 -5.72 4.89 -15.47
CA HIS A 25 -6.22 4.61 -16.83
C HIS A 25 -7.61 3.96 -16.87
N LEU A 26 -8.14 3.52 -15.73
CA LEU A 26 -9.47 2.93 -15.58
C LEU A 26 -10.40 3.79 -14.71
N ALA A 27 -9.87 4.84 -14.09
CA ALA A 27 -10.62 5.66 -13.14
C ALA A 27 -11.43 6.76 -13.84
N ASP A 28 -12.65 7.00 -13.37
CA ASP A 28 -13.48 8.11 -13.83
C ASP A 28 -13.15 9.41 -13.09
N TRP A 29 -12.73 9.32 -11.83
CA TRP A 29 -12.46 10.45 -10.96
C TRP A 29 -11.09 10.36 -10.29
N ILE A 30 -10.50 11.52 -10.02
CA ILE A 30 -9.27 11.63 -9.23
C ILE A 30 -9.47 12.58 -8.05
N PHE A 31 -8.95 12.17 -6.88
CA PHE A 31 -8.67 13.14 -5.84
C PHE A 31 -7.22 13.62 -5.95
N CYS A 32 -7.02 14.91 -5.85
CA CYS A 32 -5.72 15.52 -6.05
C CYS A 32 -5.36 16.47 -4.90
N LEU A 33 -4.28 16.15 -4.18
CA LEU A 33 -3.67 17.10 -3.25
C LEU A 33 -2.91 18.16 -4.02
N VAL A 34 -3.27 19.41 -3.81
CA VAL A 34 -2.72 20.57 -4.52
C VAL A 34 -2.18 21.60 -3.54
N ARG A 35 -1.12 22.29 -3.91
CA ARG A 35 -0.53 23.39 -3.14
C ARG A 35 -1.25 24.70 -3.44
N SER A 36 -2.37 24.94 -2.78
CA SER A 36 -3.22 26.13 -3.00
C SER A 36 -2.70 27.39 -2.32
N GLU A 37 -1.92 27.27 -1.23
CA GLU A 37 -1.35 28.37 -0.46
C GLU A 37 0.20 28.24 -0.44
N PRO A 38 0.93 28.79 -1.42
CA PRO A 38 2.38 28.64 -1.52
C PRO A 38 3.12 29.14 -0.28
N GLU A 39 2.66 30.27 0.32
CA GLU A 39 3.30 30.93 1.45
C GLU A 39 2.95 30.30 2.82
N ALA A 40 1.94 29.42 2.87
CA ALA A 40 1.54 28.80 4.11
C ALA A 40 2.53 27.69 4.54
N PRO A 41 2.63 27.36 5.84
CA PRO A 41 3.40 26.23 6.32
C PRO A 41 3.00 24.92 5.62
N LYS A 42 3.95 23.98 5.47
CA LYS A 42 3.85 22.76 4.64
C LYS A 42 2.44 22.16 4.55
N HIS A 43 1.82 21.83 5.67
CA HIS A 43 0.54 21.10 5.68
C HIS A 43 -0.69 22.02 5.62
N LYS A 44 -0.55 23.28 5.99
CA LYS A 44 -1.64 24.26 5.96
C LYS A 44 -1.86 24.88 4.58
N GLY A 45 -0.98 24.63 3.63
CA GLY A 45 -1.08 25.17 2.28
C GLY A 45 -1.59 24.16 1.25
N ILE A 46 -2.15 23.04 1.68
CA ILE A 46 -2.61 21.95 0.81
C ILE A 46 -4.13 21.93 0.82
N SER A 47 -4.74 21.90 -0.37
CA SER A 47 -6.16 21.65 -0.58
C SER A 47 -6.38 20.30 -1.25
N PHE A 48 -7.57 19.76 -1.13
CA PHE A 48 -7.98 18.48 -1.67
C PHE A 48 -9.05 18.74 -2.73
N LEU A 49 -8.74 18.48 -3.99
CA LEU A 49 -9.66 18.63 -5.12
C LEU A 49 -10.13 17.27 -5.59
N LEU A 50 -11.39 17.19 -6.04
CA LEU A 50 -12.00 16.00 -6.63
C LEU A 50 -12.55 16.39 -8.01
N PHE A 51 -12.08 15.74 -9.08
CA PHE A 51 -12.51 16.04 -10.44
C PHE A 51 -12.39 14.84 -11.37
N GLU A 52 -13.07 14.94 -12.51
CA GLU A 52 -13.13 13.85 -13.50
C GLU A 52 -11.79 13.67 -14.22
N MET A 53 -11.45 12.43 -14.52
CA MET A 53 -10.24 12.07 -15.28
C MET A 53 -10.36 12.46 -16.77
N THR A 54 -11.57 12.73 -17.25
CA THR A 54 -11.84 13.19 -18.61
C THR A 54 -11.63 14.71 -18.77
N THR A 55 -11.34 15.45 -17.69
CA THR A 55 -11.09 16.91 -17.73
C THR A 55 -9.96 17.22 -18.69
N PRO A 56 -10.14 18.18 -19.63
CA PRO A 56 -9.09 18.55 -20.58
C PRO A 56 -7.80 18.96 -19.91
N GLY A 57 -6.66 18.55 -20.49
CA GLY A 57 -5.32 18.79 -19.95
C GLY A 57 -4.76 17.69 -19.05
N ILE A 58 -5.52 16.61 -18.84
CA ILE A 58 -5.03 15.40 -18.14
C ILE A 58 -4.45 14.44 -19.17
N GLU A 59 -3.22 14.02 -18.93
CA GLU A 59 -2.55 12.94 -19.69
C GLU A 59 -2.16 11.83 -18.72
N ILE A 60 -2.48 10.57 -19.08
CA ILE A 60 -2.20 9.38 -18.27
C ILE A 60 -1.18 8.53 -19.03
N ARG A 61 -0.08 8.16 -18.35
CA ARG A 61 0.93 7.24 -18.88
C ARG A 61 1.05 6.04 -17.97
N PRO A 62 0.60 4.85 -18.41
CA PRO A 62 0.74 3.62 -17.65
C PRO A 62 2.20 3.28 -17.34
N LEU A 63 2.47 2.84 -16.12
CA LEU A 63 3.77 2.33 -15.66
C LEU A 63 3.68 0.82 -15.52
N VAL A 64 4.38 0.11 -16.37
CA VAL A 64 4.53 -1.33 -16.26
C VAL A 64 5.49 -1.63 -15.13
N ASP A 65 5.03 -2.34 -14.11
CA ASP A 65 5.85 -2.74 -12.96
C ASP A 65 6.58 -4.07 -13.25
N MET A 66 7.34 -4.56 -12.27
CA MET A 66 8.14 -5.79 -12.43
C MET A 66 7.29 -7.06 -12.61
N THR A 67 5.98 -6.97 -12.37
CA THR A 67 5.04 -8.07 -12.65
C THR A 67 4.58 -8.12 -14.12
N GLY A 68 5.04 -7.18 -14.95
CA GLY A 68 4.57 -7.04 -16.33
C GLY A 68 3.21 -6.34 -16.47
N VAL A 69 2.61 -5.86 -15.37
CA VAL A 69 1.28 -5.25 -15.36
C VAL A 69 1.38 -3.75 -15.07
N ALA A 70 0.56 -2.96 -15.75
CA ALA A 70 0.46 -1.52 -15.52
C ALA A 70 -0.52 -1.21 -14.37
N ASN A 71 -0.13 -1.51 -13.15
CA ASN A 71 -0.93 -1.23 -11.95
C ASN A 71 -0.95 0.25 -11.58
N PHE A 72 0.08 0.99 -11.96
CA PHE A 72 0.30 2.39 -11.62
C PHE A 72 0.44 3.24 -12.87
N ASN A 73 0.33 4.56 -12.70
CA ASN A 73 0.42 5.51 -13.80
C ASN A 73 1.16 6.77 -13.36
N GLU A 74 1.80 7.42 -14.31
CA GLU A 74 2.08 8.85 -14.24
C GLU A 74 0.83 9.60 -14.73
N THR A 75 0.49 10.68 -14.05
CA THR A 75 -0.64 11.55 -14.41
C THR A 75 -0.13 12.98 -14.51
N PHE A 76 -0.22 13.56 -15.69
CA PHE A 76 0.20 14.93 -15.98
C PHE A 76 -1.00 15.83 -16.04
N PHE A 77 -0.85 17.06 -15.52
CA PHE A 77 -1.86 18.09 -15.51
C PHE A 77 -1.28 19.33 -16.18
N THR A 78 -1.90 19.77 -17.26
CA THR A 78 -1.51 20.98 -18.01
C THR A 78 -2.75 21.88 -18.12
N ASP A 79 -2.75 22.97 -17.36
CA ASP A 79 -3.83 23.95 -17.28
C ASP A 79 -5.23 23.34 -17.08
N VAL A 80 -5.28 22.27 -16.26
CA VAL A 80 -6.52 21.58 -15.95
C VAL A 80 -7.41 22.49 -15.13
N ARG A 81 -8.61 22.79 -15.67
CA ARG A 81 -9.59 23.67 -15.03
C ARG A 81 -10.59 22.86 -14.23
N VAL A 82 -10.65 23.14 -12.94
CA VAL A 82 -11.51 22.44 -11.98
C VAL A 82 -12.42 23.46 -11.31
N PRO A 83 -13.74 23.29 -11.33
CA PRO A 83 -14.67 24.20 -10.66
C PRO A 83 -14.34 24.41 -9.19
N LYS A 84 -14.50 25.64 -8.70
CA LYS A 84 -14.13 26.06 -7.35
C LYS A 84 -14.79 25.22 -6.25
N ASN A 85 -16.01 24.76 -6.49
CA ASN A 85 -16.79 23.94 -5.57
C ASN A 85 -16.35 22.46 -5.53
N GLN A 86 -15.44 22.02 -6.39
CA GLN A 86 -14.85 20.69 -6.41
C GLN A 86 -13.72 20.51 -5.37
N ILE A 87 -13.77 21.28 -4.29
CA ILE A 87 -12.89 21.16 -3.14
C ILE A 87 -13.57 20.34 -2.05
N VAL A 88 -12.83 19.40 -1.46
CA VAL A 88 -13.30 18.62 -0.31
C VAL A 88 -12.75 19.24 0.97
N GLY A 89 -13.65 19.68 1.83
CA GLY A 89 -13.31 20.49 3.01
C GLY A 89 -13.03 21.96 2.63
N GLU A 90 -12.29 22.65 3.48
CA GLU A 90 -11.92 24.05 3.24
C GLU A 90 -10.55 24.18 2.58
N ARG A 91 -10.30 25.32 1.96
CA ARG A 91 -9.00 25.69 1.39
C ARG A 91 -7.92 25.63 2.47
N GLY A 92 -6.83 24.93 2.17
CA GLY A 92 -5.72 24.70 3.13
C GLY A 92 -5.91 23.53 4.10
N GLN A 93 -7.06 22.87 4.12
CA GLN A 93 -7.35 21.72 4.99
C GLN A 93 -7.15 20.35 4.33
N GLY A 94 -6.70 20.32 3.09
CA GLY A 94 -6.55 19.07 2.33
C GLY A 94 -5.63 18.03 2.97
N TRP A 95 -4.69 18.46 3.82
CA TRP A 95 -3.86 17.52 4.58
C TRP A 95 -4.64 16.74 5.65
N GLN A 96 -5.64 17.36 6.27
CA GLN A 96 -6.51 16.69 7.24
C GLN A 96 -7.40 15.66 6.53
N VAL A 97 -7.98 16.03 5.38
CA VAL A 97 -8.78 15.12 4.53
C VAL A 97 -7.93 13.92 4.09
N ALA A 98 -6.71 14.16 3.59
CA ALA A 98 -5.80 13.10 3.19
C ALA A 98 -5.45 12.15 4.33
N ASN A 99 -5.19 12.66 5.55
CA ASN A 99 -4.88 11.81 6.71
C ASN A 99 -6.06 10.90 7.11
N ALA A 100 -7.31 11.38 6.96
CA ALA A 100 -8.49 10.55 7.21
C ALA A 100 -8.54 9.37 6.22
N ILE A 101 -8.33 9.63 4.92
CA ILE A 101 -8.30 8.59 3.88
C ILE A 101 -7.16 7.60 4.11
N LEU A 102 -5.92 8.10 4.36
CA LEU A 102 -4.74 7.26 4.60
C LEU A 102 -4.87 6.39 5.86
N GLY A 103 -5.70 6.81 6.83
CA GLY A 103 -6.06 5.99 7.98
C GLY A 103 -6.82 4.73 7.60
N HIS A 104 -7.77 4.85 6.67
CA HIS A 104 -8.56 3.73 6.15
C HIS A 104 -7.78 2.86 5.16
N GLU A 105 -6.97 3.45 4.31
CA GLU A 105 -6.15 2.72 3.32
C GLU A 105 -5.27 1.65 3.97
N ARG A 106 -4.64 1.97 5.10
CA ARG A 106 -3.77 1.03 5.82
C ARG A 106 -4.50 -0.24 6.28
N ASP A 107 -5.77 -0.13 6.60
CA ASP A 107 -6.60 -1.27 7.01
C ASP A 107 -6.88 -2.23 5.82
N THR A 108 -6.78 -1.74 4.57
CA THR A 108 -7.06 -2.52 3.35
C THR A 108 -5.84 -3.14 2.67
N LEU A 109 -4.63 -2.64 2.97
CA LEU A 109 -3.39 -3.08 2.28
C LEU A 109 -2.98 -4.53 2.56
N ALA A 110 -3.36 -5.11 3.70
CA ALA A 110 -3.01 -6.47 4.05
C ALA A 110 -4.07 -7.13 4.96
N PRO A 111 -5.29 -7.38 4.46
CA PRO A 111 -6.35 -7.97 5.26
C PRO A 111 -6.00 -9.42 5.66
N PRO A 112 -6.17 -9.82 6.93
CA PRO A 112 -5.79 -11.15 7.43
C PRO A 112 -6.47 -12.31 6.70
N ASN A 113 -7.69 -12.11 6.22
CA ASN A 113 -8.45 -13.15 5.51
C ASN A 113 -7.79 -13.58 4.20
N THR A 114 -7.17 -12.65 3.47
CA THR A 114 -6.44 -12.99 2.24
C THR A 114 -5.19 -13.82 2.52
N ALA A 115 -4.49 -13.54 3.62
CA ALA A 115 -3.35 -14.33 4.04
C ALA A 115 -3.76 -15.77 4.41
N GLN A 116 -4.90 -15.97 5.08
CA GLN A 116 -5.40 -17.31 5.40
C GLN A 116 -5.76 -18.12 4.14
N THR A 117 -6.40 -17.48 3.16
CA THR A 117 -6.70 -18.12 1.87
C THR A 117 -5.41 -18.56 1.15
N ARG A 118 -4.38 -17.72 1.17
CA ARG A 118 -3.08 -18.04 0.57
C ARG A 118 -2.36 -19.16 1.31
N ILE A 119 -2.41 -19.21 2.65
CA ILE A 119 -1.87 -20.35 3.42
C ILE A 119 -2.55 -21.66 3.01
N ASN A 120 -3.86 -21.68 2.87
CA ASN A 120 -4.57 -22.88 2.46
C ASN A 120 -4.09 -23.35 1.08
N ALA A 121 -3.94 -22.43 0.13
CA ALA A 121 -3.38 -22.73 -1.19
C ALA A 121 -1.93 -23.23 -1.11
N LEU A 122 -1.11 -22.63 -0.23
CA LEU A 122 0.27 -23.06 0.01
C LEU A 122 0.34 -24.48 0.58
N VAL A 123 -0.53 -24.83 1.52
CA VAL A 123 -0.62 -26.18 2.07
C VAL A 123 -0.96 -27.19 0.97
N GLU A 124 -1.90 -26.87 0.08
CA GLU A 124 -2.22 -27.75 -1.05
C GLU A 124 -1.04 -27.89 -2.03
N LEU A 125 -0.33 -26.79 -2.31
CA LEU A 125 0.90 -26.83 -3.11
C LEU A 125 1.94 -27.76 -2.46
N MET A 126 2.17 -27.64 -1.15
CA MET A 126 3.13 -28.48 -0.41
C MET A 126 2.74 -29.97 -0.38
N LYS A 127 1.46 -30.30 -0.48
CA LYS A 127 0.98 -31.69 -0.56
C LYS A 127 1.20 -32.30 -1.93
N THR A 128 1.24 -31.48 -2.99
CA THR A 128 1.35 -31.93 -4.37
C THR A 128 2.80 -31.88 -4.89
N GLU A 129 3.60 -30.91 -4.46
CA GLU A 129 5.00 -30.80 -4.88
C GLU A 129 5.87 -31.78 -4.10
N THR A 130 6.87 -32.35 -4.80
CA THR A 130 7.79 -33.36 -4.23
C THR A 130 9.24 -33.00 -4.51
N ALA A 131 10.15 -33.40 -3.62
CA ALA A 131 11.58 -33.37 -3.82
C ALA A 131 12.18 -34.72 -3.39
N GLY A 132 12.95 -35.35 -4.28
CA GLY A 132 13.52 -36.66 -3.98
C GLY A 132 12.48 -37.76 -3.73
N GLY A 133 11.25 -37.62 -4.25
CA GLY A 133 10.14 -38.54 -4.02
C GLY A 133 9.32 -38.32 -2.75
N GLU A 134 9.71 -37.37 -1.89
CA GLU A 134 8.97 -37.00 -0.68
C GLU A 134 8.16 -35.73 -0.89
N ARG A 135 6.94 -35.68 -0.33
CA ARG A 135 6.10 -34.49 -0.40
C ARG A 135 6.72 -33.37 0.44
N LEU A 136 6.66 -32.13 -0.05
CA LEU A 136 7.27 -31.00 0.64
C LEU A 136 6.55 -30.63 1.95
N ILE A 137 5.29 -31.02 2.12
CA ILE A 137 4.58 -30.88 3.40
C ILE A 137 5.20 -31.72 4.52
N ASP A 138 5.88 -32.79 4.19
CA ASP A 138 6.53 -33.70 5.14
C ASP A 138 7.99 -33.29 5.42
N ASN A 139 8.56 -32.39 4.61
CA ASN A 139 9.90 -31.83 4.83
C ASN A 139 9.91 -30.93 6.07
N PRO A 140 10.76 -31.24 7.08
CA PRO A 140 10.76 -30.54 8.36
C PRO A 140 11.14 -29.07 8.26
N ILE A 141 11.98 -28.67 7.29
CA ILE A 141 12.43 -27.29 7.09
C ILE A 141 11.26 -26.43 6.58
N TYR A 142 10.57 -26.89 5.51
CA TYR A 142 9.44 -26.18 4.95
C TYR A 142 8.23 -26.17 5.90
N LYS A 143 8.02 -27.28 6.63
CA LYS A 143 6.98 -27.38 7.64
C LYS A 143 7.19 -26.39 8.79
N ASP A 144 8.41 -26.24 9.29
CA ASP A 144 8.76 -25.24 10.32
C ASP A 144 8.46 -23.82 9.84
N ARG A 145 8.87 -23.47 8.60
CA ARG A 145 8.57 -22.16 8.00
C ARG A 145 7.08 -21.94 7.85
N LEU A 146 6.33 -22.93 7.36
CA LEU A 146 4.87 -22.87 7.24
C LEU A 146 4.21 -22.59 8.59
N MET A 147 4.61 -23.32 9.64
CA MET A 147 4.04 -23.17 10.99
C MET A 147 4.32 -21.80 11.59
N LYS A 148 5.51 -21.22 11.36
CA LYS A 148 5.84 -19.85 11.77
C LYS A 148 4.96 -18.82 11.06
N ILE A 149 4.77 -18.93 9.74
CA ILE A 149 3.90 -18.09 8.95
C ILE A 149 2.46 -18.22 9.44
N GLN A 150 1.97 -19.44 9.65
CA GLN A 150 0.62 -19.70 10.13
C GLN A 150 0.36 -19.07 11.51
N GLY A 151 1.31 -19.20 12.43
CA GLY A 151 1.21 -18.56 13.75
C GLY A 151 1.08 -17.04 13.64
N ARG A 152 1.82 -16.41 12.74
CA ARG A 152 1.73 -14.96 12.48
C ARG A 152 0.41 -14.57 11.82
N VAL A 153 -0.12 -15.38 10.88
CA VAL A 153 -1.45 -15.13 10.28
C VAL A 153 -2.55 -15.21 11.33
N LEU A 154 -2.49 -16.19 12.24
CA LEU A 154 -3.43 -16.27 13.36
C LEU A 154 -3.31 -15.06 14.30
N ALA A 155 -2.10 -14.64 14.63
CA ALA A 155 -1.87 -13.44 15.43
C ALA A 155 -2.47 -12.20 14.77
N MET A 156 -2.30 -12.03 13.45
CA MET A 156 -2.91 -10.94 12.69
C MET A 156 -4.43 -11.00 12.68
N LYS A 157 -5.02 -12.20 12.55
CA LYS A 157 -6.47 -12.40 12.64
C LYS A 157 -7.02 -11.95 14.00
N TYR A 158 -6.40 -12.34 15.10
CA TYR A 158 -6.82 -11.93 16.44
C TYR A 158 -6.55 -10.43 16.69
N ASN A 159 -5.49 -9.88 16.12
CA ASN A 159 -5.24 -8.44 16.15
C ASN A 159 -6.36 -7.65 15.44
N ASP A 160 -6.82 -8.13 14.29
CA ASP A 160 -7.94 -7.53 13.56
C ASP A 160 -9.26 -7.59 14.36
N MET A 161 -9.54 -8.75 14.98
CA MET A 161 -10.68 -8.89 15.90
C MET A 161 -10.61 -7.92 17.09
N ARG A 162 -9.41 -7.67 17.64
CA ARG A 162 -9.20 -6.68 18.69
C ARG A 162 -9.49 -5.27 18.19
N VAL A 163 -9.02 -4.91 17.00
CA VAL A 163 -9.33 -3.60 16.36
C VAL A 163 -10.83 -3.45 16.14
N LEU A 164 -11.49 -4.50 15.63
CA LEU A 164 -12.94 -4.49 15.43
C LEU A 164 -13.70 -4.34 16.76
N SER A 165 -13.33 -5.12 17.77
CA SER A 165 -13.93 -5.04 19.10
C SER A 165 -13.79 -3.65 19.73
N SER A 166 -12.66 -2.98 19.54
CA SER A 166 -12.47 -1.62 20.06
C SER A 166 -13.38 -0.57 19.41
N ARG A 167 -13.82 -0.80 18.17
CA ARG A 167 -14.81 0.07 17.50
C ARG A 167 -16.21 -0.06 18.14
N LEU A 168 -16.53 -1.22 18.71
CA LEU A 168 -17.81 -1.50 19.34
C LEU A 168 -17.82 -1.18 20.84
N ASN A 169 -16.66 -1.05 21.46
CA ASN A 169 -16.51 -0.83 22.91
C ASN A 169 -15.74 0.47 23.15
N PRO A 170 -16.44 1.62 23.34
CA PRO A 170 -15.81 2.87 23.72
C PRO A 170 -14.99 2.71 25.02
N GLY A 171 -13.71 3.04 24.98
CA GLY A 171 -12.79 2.86 26.10
C GLY A 171 -11.73 1.77 25.93
N GLN A 172 -11.86 0.91 24.92
CA GLN A 172 -10.78 0.02 24.51
C GLN A 172 -9.87 0.72 23.49
N ASP A 173 -8.62 1.01 23.87
CA ASP A 173 -7.63 1.53 22.93
C ASP A 173 -6.99 0.38 22.13
N ALA A 174 -7.16 0.40 20.84
CA ALA A 174 -6.50 -0.50 19.88
C ALA A 174 -5.60 0.25 18.89
N SER A 175 -5.16 1.45 19.23
CA SER A 175 -4.34 2.31 18.34
C SER A 175 -3.04 1.60 17.94
N LEU A 176 -2.33 1.00 18.88
CA LEU A 176 -1.12 0.22 18.61
C LEU A 176 -1.42 -1.00 17.74
N SER A 177 -2.50 -1.74 18.02
CA SER A 177 -2.94 -2.89 17.23
C SER A 177 -3.17 -2.50 15.76
N ARG A 178 -3.76 -1.33 15.51
CA ARG A 178 -3.98 -0.80 14.17
C ARG A 178 -2.68 -0.39 13.48
N MET A 179 -1.75 0.23 14.22
CA MET A 179 -0.45 0.68 13.67
C MET A 179 0.41 -0.47 13.15
N ILE A 180 0.36 -1.66 13.77
CA ILE A 180 1.17 -2.81 13.35
C ILE A 180 0.58 -3.56 12.15
N THR A 181 -0.69 -3.38 11.82
CA THR A 181 -1.40 -4.17 10.79
C THR A 181 -0.71 -4.08 9.42
N LYS A 182 -0.44 -2.89 8.92
CA LYS A 182 0.22 -2.70 7.62
C LYS A 182 1.62 -3.31 7.59
N LEU A 183 2.44 -3.01 8.58
CA LEU A 183 3.82 -3.50 8.66
C LEU A 183 3.86 -5.03 8.65
N GLN A 184 3.15 -5.65 9.59
CA GLN A 184 3.17 -7.11 9.73
C GLN A 184 2.48 -7.79 8.54
N GLY A 185 1.37 -7.27 8.06
CA GLY A 185 0.61 -7.89 6.99
C GLY A 185 1.34 -7.90 5.65
N THR A 186 1.99 -6.79 5.26
CA THR A 186 2.71 -6.76 3.98
C THR A 186 4.00 -7.58 4.00
N GLU A 187 4.77 -7.54 5.09
CA GLU A 187 5.97 -8.38 5.25
C GLU A 187 5.61 -9.87 5.31
N LEU A 188 4.56 -10.22 6.04
CA LEU A 188 4.08 -11.61 6.17
C LEU A 188 3.62 -12.19 4.83
N ARG A 189 2.90 -11.41 4.02
CA ARG A 189 2.47 -11.85 2.69
C ARG A 189 3.64 -12.08 1.76
N HIS A 190 4.62 -11.19 1.74
CA HIS A 190 5.82 -11.39 0.94
C HIS A 190 6.59 -12.65 1.36
N GLU A 191 6.73 -12.90 2.67
CA GLU A 191 7.38 -14.10 3.21
C GLU A 191 6.63 -15.39 2.83
N LEU A 192 5.28 -15.35 2.86
CA LEU A 192 4.41 -16.46 2.46
C LEU A 192 4.60 -16.80 0.97
N GLU A 193 4.55 -15.79 0.10
CA GLU A 193 4.77 -15.98 -1.34
C GLU A 193 6.21 -16.47 -1.61
N GLY A 194 7.20 -15.96 -0.86
CA GLY A 194 8.59 -16.44 -0.93
C GLY A 194 8.74 -17.90 -0.55
N LEU A 195 8.01 -18.39 0.45
CA LEU A 195 7.99 -19.82 0.77
C LEU A 195 7.42 -20.66 -0.38
N ALA A 196 6.38 -20.17 -1.08
CA ALA A 196 5.85 -20.85 -2.24
C ALA A 196 6.86 -20.93 -3.40
N ILE A 197 7.60 -19.84 -3.65
CA ILE A 197 8.70 -19.84 -4.66
C ILE A 197 9.75 -20.89 -4.31
N ASP A 198 10.22 -20.93 -3.05
CA ASP A 198 11.23 -21.89 -2.61
C ASP A 198 10.76 -23.34 -2.73
N ILE A 199 9.48 -23.62 -2.44
CA ILE A 199 8.86 -24.95 -2.55
C ILE A 199 8.81 -25.42 -4.01
N MET A 200 8.54 -24.52 -4.93
CA MET A 200 8.48 -24.84 -6.35
C MET A 200 9.86 -25.05 -7.00
N GLY A 201 10.94 -24.69 -6.30
CA GLY A 201 12.30 -24.84 -6.82
C GLY A 201 12.50 -24.11 -8.14
N GLU A 202 13.02 -24.80 -9.16
CA GLU A 202 13.29 -24.21 -10.49
C GLU A 202 12.02 -23.66 -11.17
N VAL A 203 10.86 -24.29 -10.96
CA VAL A 203 9.59 -23.78 -11.49
C VAL A 203 9.21 -22.46 -10.81
N GLY A 204 9.60 -22.25 -9.57
CA GLY A 204 9.40 -20.99 -8.84
C GLY A 204 10.13 -19.80 -9.46
N LEU A 205 11.23 -20.04 -10.19
CA LEU A 205 12.00 -19.01 -10.89
C LEU A 205 11.44 -18.67 -12.28
N SER A 206 10.52 -19.48 -12.79
CA SER A 206 9.88 -19.27 -14.09
C SER A 206 8.74 -18.27 -13.96
N TYR A 207 8.59 -17.39 -14.95
CA TYR A 207 7.49 -16.44 -15.04
C TYR A 207 7.12 -16.25 -16.53
N ASP A 208 5.85 -16.00 -16.80
CA ASP A 208 5.24 -15.90 -18.13
C ASP A 208 5.48 -17.11 -19.06
N ASP A 209 4.52 -17.41 -19.90
CA ASP A 209 4.52 -18.40 -21.00
C ASP A 209 5.09 -19.79 -20.69
N ASN A 210 5.25 -20.14 -19.42
CA ASN A 210 5.71 -21.45 -19.01
C ASN A 210 4.51 -22.37 -18.67
N PRO A 211 4.32 -23.51 -19.39
CA PRO A 211 3.21 -24.42 -19.15
C PRO A 211 3.27 -25.14 -17.78
N HIS A 212 4.41 -25.08 -17.09
CA HIS A 212 4.61 -25.70 -15.79
C HIS A 212 4.29 -24.78 -14.62
N LEU A 213 3.89 -23.52 -14.86
CA LEU A 213 3.56 -22.58 -13.79
C LEU A 213 2.41 -23.10 -12.91
N ARG A 214 2.61 -23.02 -11.59
CA ARG A 214 1.57 -23.30 -10.61
C ARG A 214 0.68 -22.08 -10.41
N GLY A 215 -0.64 -22.31 -10.43
CA GLY A 215 -1.62 -21.23 -10.27
C GLY A 215 -1.45 -20.10 -11.31
N ALA A 216 -1.08 -20.44 -12.56
CA ALA A 216 -0.83 -19.50 -13.65
C ALA A 216 0.13 -18.35 -13.25
N GLY A 217 1.20 -18.67 -12.54
CA GLY A 217 2.21 -17.68 -12.11
C GLY A 217 1.77 -16.73 -11.00
N SER A 218 0.63 -17.02 -10.36
CA SER A 218 0.13 -16.13 -9.30
C SER A 218 1.08 -16.00 -8.10
N TRP A 219 1.87 -17.04 -7.80
CA TRP A 219 2.84 -17.01 -6.70
C TRP A 219 3.97 -16.03 -7.00
N GLN A 220 4.55 -16.09 -8.18
CA GLN A 220 5.62 -15.19 -8.62
C GLN A 220 5.14 -13.75 -8.70
N ARG A 221 3.95 -13.53 -9.29
CA ARG A 221 3.35 -12.20 -9.41
C ARG A 221 3.10 -11.59 -8.05
N GLU A 222 2.49 -12.29 -7.12
CA GLU A 222 2.24 -11.79 -5.77
C GLU A 222 3.55 -11.53 -5.00
N TYR A 223 4.55 -12.41 -5.13
CA TYR A 223 5.86 -12.20 -4.53
C TYR A 223 6.48 -10.86 -4.96
N MET A 224 6.49 -10.58 -6.27
CA MET A 224 7.00 -9.32 -6.82
C MET A 224 6.12 -8.13 -6.41
N TYR A 225 4.81 -8.26 -6.47
CA TYR A 225 3.86 -7.20 -6.16
C TYR A 225 3.94 -6.76 -4.69
N TYR A 226 4.10 -7.70 -3.75
CA TYR A 226 4.22 -7.38 -2.32
C TYR A 226 5.49 -6.62 -1.96
N LEU A 227 6.56 -6.66 -2.76
CA LEU A 227 7.70 -5.75 -2.60
C LEU A 227 7.27 -4.28 -2.71
N GLY A 228 6.39 -3.99 -3.68
CA GLY A 228 5.79 -2.66 -3.82
C GLY A 228 4.92 -2.27 -2.63
N LEU A 229 4.15 -3.19 -2.07
CA LEU A 229 3.29 -2.93 -0.91
C LEU A 229 4.08 -2.76 0.40
N ILE A 230 5.27 -3.35 0.54
CA ILE A 230 6.17 -3.07 1.66
C ILE A 230 6.62 -1.60 1.66
N ILE A 231 6.75 -1.00 0.48
CA ILE A 231 7.13 0.41 0.29
C ILE A 231 5.89 1.32 0.32
N GLY A 232 4.83 0.95 -0.39
CA GLY A 232 3.56 1.69 -0.50
C GLY A 232 2.85 1.82 0.85
N GLY A 233 2.04 2.87 1.02
CA GLY A 233 1.36 3.16 2.28
C GLY A 233 2.31 3.50 3.46
N GLY A 234 3.56 3.82 3.14
CA GLY A 234 4.68 4.06 4.07
C GLY A 234 5.58 2.85 4.24
N THR A 235 6.88 3.04 4.03
CA THR A 235 7.88 1.96 4.14
C THR A 235 7.87 1.31 5.53
N SER A 236 8.40 0.10 5.64
CA SER A 236 8.56 -0.60 6.93
C SER A 236 9.29 0.27 7.97
N GLN A 237 10.30 1.04 7.57
CA GLN A 237 11.04 1.94 8.45
C GLN A 237 10.15 3.09 8.96
N ILE A 238 9.37 3.71 8.07
CA ILE A 238 8.41 4.76 8.46
C ILE A 238 7.32 4.20 9.38
N GLN A 239 6.83 2.99 9.12
CA GLN A 239 5.86 2.35 10.02
C GLN A 239 6.46 2.07 11.39
N LYS A 240 7.71 1.58 11.46
CA LYS A 240 8.43 1.39 12.73
C LYS A 240 8.60 2.71 13.50
N ASN A 241 8.94 3.81 12.82
CA ASN A 241 9.02 5.13 13.45
C ASN A 241 7.66 5.58 14.00
N ILE A 242 6.57 5.38 13.26
CA ILE A 242 5.22 5.72 13.72
C ILE A 242 4.83 4.89 14.95
N ILE A 243 5.11 3.58 14.94
CA ILE A 243 4.85 2.68 16.07
C ILE A 243 5.66 3.11 17.28
N SER A 244 6.96 3.36 17.12
CA SER A 244 7.86 3.77 18.18
C SER A 244 7.42 5.10 18.82
N GLU A 245 7.20 6.15 18.01
CA GLU A 245 6.89 7.48 18.50
C GLU A 245 5.46 7.59 19.04
N ARG A 246 4.47 7.08 18.31
CA ARG A 246 3.04 7.28 18.63
C ARG A 246 2.42 6.12 19.38
N GLY A 247 2.89 4.90 19.11
CA GLY A 247 2.36 3.70 19.75
C GLY A 247 3.04 3.39 21.09
N LEU A 248 4.36 3.56 21.17
CA LEU A 248 5.16 3.24 22.35
C LEU A 248 5.63 4.48 23.14
N GLY A 249 5.36 5.69 22.64
CA GLY A 249 5.75 6.93 23.32
C GLY A 249 7.26 7.18 23.35
N MET A 250 8.02 6.56 22.46
CA MET A 250 9.47 6.74 22.40
C MET A 250 9.84 8.13 21.86
N PRO A 251 11.01 8.67 22.22
CA PRO A 251 11.45 9.97 21.72
C PRO A 251 11.67 9.94 20.21
N ARG A 252 11.42 11.07 19.57
CA ARG A 252 11.71 11.26 18.16
C ARG A 252 13.21 11.33 17.90
N GLU A 253 13.63 10.99 16.68
CA GLU A 253 14.99 11.25 16.24
C GLU A 253 15.36 12.73 16.42
N PRO A 254 16.59 13.03 16.90
CA PRO A 254 17.09 14.39 16.98
C PRO A 254 17.05 15.05 15.60
N LYS A 255 16.56 16.27 15.52
CA LYS A 255 16.65 17.06 14.29
C LYS A 255 18.10 17.47 14.10
N ILE A 256 18.68 17.10 12.96
CA ILE A 256 19.96 17.66 12.54
C ILE A 256 19.73 19.16 12.30
N GLU A 257 20.29 20.01 13.14
CA GLU A 257 20.32 21.44 12.88
C GLU A 257 21.09 21.67 11.57
N LYS A 258 20.41 22.19 10.56
CA LYS A 258 21.10 22.68 9.37
C LYS A 258 21.99 23.82 9.82
N LYS A 259 23.30 23.60 9.89
CA LYS A 259 24.24 24.72 9.95
C LYS A 259 23.91 25.63 8.77
N ALA A 260 23.57 26.87 9.06
CA ALA A 260 23.45 27.89 8.04
C ALA A 260 24.81 27.96 7.32
N VAL A 261 24.81 27.66 6.01
CA VAL A 261 25.93 27.84 5.12
C VAL A 261 25.85 29.26 4.59
#